data_aabbf7abbee73731f1af17a8ae026594
#
_entry.id   aabbf7abbee73731f1af17a8ae026594
#
_cell.length_a   1.000
_cell.length_b   1.000
_cell.length_c   1.000
_cell.angle_alpha   90.00
_cell.angle_beta   90.00
_cell.angle_gamma   90.00
#
_symmetry.space_group_name_H-M   'P 1'
#
loop_
_entity.id
_entity.type
_entity.pdbx_description
1 polymer ?
#
loop_
_entity_poly.entity_id
_entity_poly.type
_entity_poly.pdbx_seq_one_letter_code
_entity_poly.pdbx_strand_id
1 'polypeptide(L)'
;LDGKGEFSETLNSDQQAISIGLGHDGMWYFGDNRKGMLAINFEYGTTQHALGKAVPTSLEEVRVSQHLHGVGVMYIEKDAKGWSLKKDKRNRRIHVNTPVKFSGPAAKSALLVNIAGNEPLGTLNNCANGYTPWGTYLTCEENFNGYFGSTNPSWTPTAEERRYGVSANGFGYDWHKYDARFDRSQPGYANEINRFGWVVEIDPENPKAKPVKRTALGRVKHEGAELVVGKNNRVVVYMGDDERFDYIYKFVSAGDWKKMVAAGKSPLDEGTLYAARFNDDGT
;
A
#
# COMPACT_ATOMS: atom_id res chain seq x y z
N LEU A 1 5.07 2.98 -17.86
CA LEU A 1 4.11 1.95 -18.34
C LEU A 1 3.47 2.36 -19.70
N ASP A 2 4.27 2.93 -20.59
CA ASP A 2 3.82 3.37 -21.93
C ASP A 2 3.90 2.27 -22.99
N GLY A 3 4.34 1.07 -22.62
CA GLY A 3 4.47 -0.11 -23.51
C GLY A 3 5.74 -0.13 -24.39
N LYS A 4 6.68 0.80 -24.19
CA LYS A 4 7.89 0.85 -25.02
C LYS A 4 8.95 -0.17 -24.61
N GLY A 5 8.95 -0.60 -23.34
CA GLY A 5 9.86 -1.64 -22.84
C GLY A 5 11.34 -1.24 -22.78
N GLU A 6 11.64 0.05 -22.83
CA GLU A 6 13.02 0.54 -22.75
C GLU A 6 13.48 0.55 -21.29
N PHE A 7 14.65 -0.03 -21.03
CA PHE A 7 15.35 0.05 -19.76
C PHE A 7 16.22 1.30 -19.71
N SER A 8 16.24 1.97 -18.56
CA SER A 8 17.18 3.06 -18.28
C SER A 8 17.78 2.88 -16.89
N GLU A 9 19.10 2.98 -16.80
CA GLU A 9 19.83 2.88 -15.52
C GLU A 9 19.69 4.14 -14.66
N THR A 10 19.32 5.28 -15.29
CA THR A 10 19.16 6.55 -14.59
C THR A 10 17.82 7.18 -14.96
N LEU A 11 16.91 7.23 -14.01
CA LEU A 11 15.61 7.89 -14.15
C LEU A 11 15.56 9.08 -13.19
N ASN A 12 14.97 10.19 -13.65
CA ASN A 12 14.52 11.24 -12.73
C ASN A 12 13.19 10.83 -12.07
N SER A 13 12.73 11.60 -11.10
CA SER A 13 11.53 11.24 -10.32
C SER A 13 10.26 11.16 -11.17
N ASP A 14 10.08 12.03 -12.16
CA ASP A 14 8.92 12.00 -13.05
C ASP A 14 8.92 10.75 -13.94
N GLN A 15 10.08 10.37 -14.44
CA GLN A 15 10.25 9.15 -15.22
C GLN A 15 10.01 7.89 -14.36
N GLN A 16 10.54 7.88 -13.13
CA GLN A 16 10.32 6.76 -12.20
C GLN A 16 8.85 6.65 -11.77
N ALA A 17 8.14 7.77 -11.65
CA ALA A 17 6.71 7.79 -11.31
C ALA A 17 5.83 7.00 -12.30
N ILE A 18 6.27 6.84 -13.54
CA ILE A 18 5.53 6.11 -14.60
C ILE A 18 6.21 4.79 -15.00
N SER A 19 7.38 4.50 -14.46
CA SER A 19 8.15 3.28 -14.74
C SER A 19 7.83 2.15 -13.76
N ILE A 20 8.21 0.92 -14.07
CA ILE A 20 8.13 -0.20 -13.14
C ILE A 20 8.99 0.09 -11.90
N GLY A 21 8.50 -0.31 -10.73
CA GLY A 21 9.23 -0.22 -9.46
C GLY A 21 10.17 -1.39 -9.23
N LEU A 22 10.68 -1.49 -8.00
CA LEU A 22 11.57 -2.57 -7.55
C LEU A 22 10.91 -3.41 -6.44
N GLY A 23 11.51 -4.58 -6.15
CA GLY A 23 10.99 -5.47 -5.12
C GLY A 23 9.60 -5.98 -5.47
N HIS A 24 9.49 -6.67 -6.60
CA HIS A 24 8.21 -7.26 -7.01
C HIS A 24 7.75 -8.29 -5.99
N ASP A 25 6.51 -8.15 -5.54
CA ASP A 25 5.90 -9.02 -4.55
C ASP A 25 4.49 -9.43 -4.99
N GLY A 26 3.47 -9.27 -4.15
CA GLY A 26 2.12 -9.67 -4.44
C GLY A 26 1.61 -9.20 -5.81
N MET A 27 0.91 -10.09 -6.52
CA MET A 27 0.34 -9.78 -7.82
C MET A 27 -0.94 -10.55 -8.07
N TRP A 28 -1.82 -9.98 -8.88
CA TRP A 28 -3.03 -10.66 -9.33
C TRP A 28 -3.41 -10.26 -10.75
N TYR A 29 -3.88 -11.24 -11.49
CA TYR A 29 -4.34 -11.07 -12.87
C TYR A 29 -5.87 -11.08 -12.94
N PHE A 30 -6.44 -10.05 -13.53
CA PHE A 30 -7.89 -9.88 -13.76
C PHE A 30 -8.15 -9.98 -15.27
N GLY A 31 -8.57 -11.13 -15.73
CA GLY A 31 -8.80 -11.32 -17.17
C GLY A 31 -9.08 -12.77 -17.56
N ASP A 32 -9.03 -13.01 -18.85
CA ASP A 32 -9.15 -14.32 -19.45
C ASP A 32 -7.77 -14.91 -19.82
N ASN A 33 -7.72 -16.01 -20.56
CA ASN A 33 -6.47 -16.66 -20.98
C ASN A 33 -5.72 -15.92 -22.11
N ARG A 34 -6.19 -14.75 -22.54
CA ARG A 34 -5.65 -13.95 -23.64
C ARG A 34 -5.30 -12.53 -23.30
N LYS A 35 -6.07 -11.87 -22.42
CA LYS A 35 -5.90 -10.45 -22.11
C LYS A 35 -6.56 -10.07 -20.78
N GLY A 36 -5.99 -9.09 -20.11
CA GLY A 36 -6.52 -8.57 -18.87
C GLY A 36 -5.60 -7.58 -18.20
N MET A 37 -5.98 -7.18 -16.98
CA MET A 37 -5.20 -6.30 -16.15
C MET A 37 -4.33 -7.12 -15.19
N LEU A 38 -3.05 -6.81 -15.12
CA LEU A 38 -2.12 -7.29 -14.10
C LEU A 38 -1.91 -6.16 -13.10
N ALA A 39 -2.22 -6.42 -11.82
CA ALA A 39 -1.78 -5.58 -10.72
C ALA A 39 -0.59 -6.25 -10.03
N ILE A 40 0.47 -5.49 -9.74
CA ILE A 40 1.71 -6.00 -9.13
C ILE A 40 2.25 -5.00 -8.12
N ASN A 41 2.61 -5.48 -6.95
CA ASN A 41 3.26 -4.71 -5.91
C ASN A 41 4.74 -4.49 -6.21
N PHE A 42 5.24 -3.34 -5.81
CA PHE A 42 6.65 -2.97 -5.74
C PHE A 42 6.93 -2.64 -4.28
N GLU A 43 7.36 -3.64 -3.53
CA GLU A 43 7.43 -3.56 -2.08
C GLU A 43 8.50 -2.59 -1.62
N TYR A 44 9.75 -2.82 -2.03
CA TYR A 44 10.85 -1.94 -1.65
C TYR A 44 11.99 -1.93 -2.66
N GLY A 45 12.74 -0.84 -2.63
CA GLY A 45 14.02 -0.71 -3.32
C GLY A 45 14.90 0.25 -2.56
N THR A 46 16.15 -0.14 -2.30
CA THR A 46 17.09 0.72 -1.57
C THR A 46 17.59 1.87 -2.45
N THR A 47 18.11 2.91 -1.82
CA THR A 47 18.77 4.02 -2.52
C THR A 47 19.93 3.53 -3.39
N GLN A 48 20.63 2.47 -2.97
CA GLN A 48 21.70 1.84 -3.76
C GLN A 48 21.16 1.25 -5.08
N HIS A 49 20.00 0.61 -5.06
CA HIS A 49 19.36 0.08 -6.28
C HIS A 49 18.88 1.20 -7.22
N ALA A 50 18.38 2.30 -6.63
CA ALA A 50 17.81 3.40 -7.39
C ALA A 50 18.86 4.33 -8.00
N LEU A 51 19.93 4.61 -7.26
CA LEU A 51 20.83 5.74 -7.52
C LEU A 51 22.32 5.33 -7.55
N GLY A 52 22.62 4.05 -7.33
CA GLY A 52 24.01 3.56 -7.27
C GLY A 52 24.80 4.05 -6.05
N LYS A 53 24.14 4.62 -5.04
CA LYS A 53 24.75 5.17 -3.82
C LYS A 53 23.93 4.87 -2.57
N ALA A 54 24.59 4.88 -1.41
CA ALA A 54 23.98 4.42 -0.15
C ALA A 54 22.82 5.30 0.35
N VAL A 55 22.90 6.62 0.17
CA VAL A 55 21.93 7.59 0.69
C VAL A 55 21.59 8.66 -0.34
N PRO A 56 20.37 9.21 -0.33
CA PRO A 56 20.00 10.35 -1.17
C PRO A 56 20.69 11.62 -0.69
N THR A 57 20.91 12.56 -1.59
CA THR A 57 21.54 13.86 -1.31
C THR A 57 20.64 15.05 -1.69
N SER A 58 19.42 14.78 -2.14
CA SER A 58 18.45 15.80 -2.52
C SER A 58 17.01 15.27 -2.42
N LEU A 59 16.03 16.19 -2.44
CA LEU A 59 14.62 15.84 -2.52
C LEU A 59 14.27 15.10 -3.82
N GLU A 60 14.90 15.46 -4.93
CA GLU A 60 14.72 14.76 -6.21
C GLU A 60 15.09 13.29 -6.11
N GLU A 61 16.23 12.99 -5.51
CA GLU A 61 16.66 11.61 -5.30
C GLU A 61 15.77 10.84 -4.32
N VAL A 62 15.27 11.53 -3.28
CA VAL A 62 14.25 10.96 -2.40
C VAL A 62 12.98 10.64 -3.20
N ARG A 63 12.54 11.52 -4.11
CA ARG A 63 11.38 11.25 -4.98
C ARG A 63 11.60 10.05 -5.90
N VAL A 64 12.78 9.90 -6.50
CA VAL A 64 13.13 8.67 -7.26
C VAL A 64 12.97 7.44 -6.36
N SER A 65 13.57 7.45 -5.17
CA SER A 65 13.44 6.35 -4.20
C SER A 65 11.98 6.07 -3.82
N GLN A 66 11.18 7.09 -3.53
CA GLN A 66 9.76 6.96 -3.22
C GLN A 66 8.96 6.35 -4.37
N HIS A 67 9.27 6.72 -5.61
CA HIS A 67 8.55 6.24 -6.78
C HIS A 67 8.94 4.82 -7.21
N LEU A 68 9.96 4.21 -6.61
CA LEU A 68 10.23 2.77 -6.76
C LEU A 68 9.17 1.89 -6.10
N HIS A 69 8.48 2.41 -5.08
CA HIS A 69 7.50 1.70 -4.27
C HIS A 69 6.07 1.82 -4.85
N GLY A 70 5.18 0.96 -4.39
CA GLY A 70 3.75 1.04 -4.67
C GLY A 70 3.25 -0.07 -5.58
N VAL A 71 2.34 0.25 -6.52
CA VAL A 71 1.66 -0.73 -7.36
C VAL A 71 1.72 -0.31 -8.83
N GLY A 72 1.95 -1.29 -9.71
CA GLY A 72 1.74 -1.17 -11.15
C GLY A 72 0.42 -1.80 -11.55
N VAL A 73 -0.40 -1.09 -12.33
CA VAL A 73 -1.61 -1.64 -12.96
C VAL A 73 -1.39 -1.60 -14.47
N MET A 74 -1.39 -2.76 -15.10
CA MET A 74 -0.91 -2.95 -16.45
C MET A 74 -1.88 -3.80 -17.28
N TYR A 75 -2.22 -3.34 -18.46
CA TYR A 75 -2.95 -4.14 -19.44
C TYR A 75 -1.98 -5.03 -20.22
N ILE A 76 -2.20 -6.33 -20.19
CA ILE A 76 -1.36 -7.31 -20.85
C ILE A 76 -2.18 -8.17 -21.82
N GLU A 77 -1.55 -8.57 -22.94
CA GLU A 77 -2.12 -9.49 -23.91
C GLU A 77 -1.16 -10.62 -24.23
N LYS A 78 -1.72 -11.78 -24.55
CA LYS A 78 -0.99 -12.98 -24.96
C LYS A 78 -1.08 -13.17 -26.45
N ASP A 79 0.05 -13.35 -27.09
CA ASP A 79 0.18 -13.73 -28.51
C ASP A 79 1.05 -15.01 -28.66
N ALA A 80 1.47 -15.34 -29.88
CA ALA A 80 2.31 -16.50 -30.12
C ALA A 80 3.70 -16.46 -29.45
N LYS A 81 4.15 -15.25 -29.04
CA LYS A 81 5.44 -15.04 -28.34
C LYS A 81 5.29 -15.01 -26.81
N GLY A 82 4.08 -15.07 -26.29
CA GLY A 82 3.79 -15.01 -24.86
C GLY A 82 3.03 -13.75 -24.44
N TRP A 83 3.09 -13.43 -23.15
CA TRP A 83 2.46 -12.24 -22.60
C TRP A 83 3.30 -10.98 -22.86
N SER A 84 2.63 -9.89 -23.18
CA SER A 84 3.27 -8.59 -23.41
C SER A 84 2.41 -7.44 -22.88
N LEU A 85 3.08 -6.43 -22.32
CA LEU A 85 2.45 -5.16 -21.96
C LEU A 85 1.97 -4.46 -23.24
N LYS A 86 0.74 -3.99 -23.21
CA LYS A 86 0.15 -3.18 -24.28
C LYS A 86 -0.14 -1.77 -23.78
N LYS A 87 -0.05 -0.80 -24.70
CA LYS A 87 -0.46 0.57 -24.40
C LYS A 87 -1.97 0.61 -24.15
N ASP A 88 -2.36 1.03 -22.97
CA ASP A 88 -3.77 1.17 -22.56
C ASP A 88 -3.91 2.36 -21.60
N LYS A 89 -5.06 3.03 -21.64
CA LYS A 89 -5.36 4.17 -20.76
C LYS A 89 -5.50 3.78 -19.27
N ARG A 90 -5.64 2.49 -18.97
CA ARG A 90 -5.72 1.95 -17.61
C ARG A 90 -4.34 1.72 -17.00
N ASN A 91 -3.28 1.67 -17.82
CA ASN A 91 -1.91 1.52 -17.33
C ASN A 91 -1.55 2.70 -16.46
N ARG A 92 -1.13 2.42 -15.23
CA ARG A 92 -0.74 3.46 -14.27
C ARG A 92 0.12 2.93 -13.15
N ARG A 93 0.77 3.87 -12.49
CA ARG A 93 1.45 3.66 -11.22
C ARG A 93 0.67 4.29 -10.08
N ILE A 94 0.70 3.62 -8.95
CA ILE A 94 0.21 4.11 -7.66
C ILE A 94 1.40 4.00 -6.72
N HIS A 95 1.90 5.12 -6.23
CA HIS A 95 3.15 5.22 -5.46
C HIS A 95 2.98 6.16 -4.27
N VAL A 96 4.03 6.34 -3.49
CA VAL A 96 4.05 7.13 -2.22
C VAL A 96 3.42 8.53 -2.34
N ASN A 97 3.45 9.13 -3.52
CA ASN A 97 2.93 10.49 -3.77
C ASN A 97 1.60 10.52 -4.55
N THR A 98 0.98 9.36 -4.78
CA THR A 98 -0.33 9.28 -5.45
C THR A 98 -1.45 9.69 -4.50
N PRO A 99 -2.37 10.61 -4.87
CA PRO A 99 -3.56 10.90 -4.09
C PRO A 99 -4.46 9.67 -3.90
N VAL A 100 -4.78 9.35 -2.65
CA VAL A 100 -5.66 8.25 -2.26
C VAL A 100 -6.75 8.77 -1.33
N LYS A 101 -7.63 7.92 -0.82
CA LYS A 101 -8.64 8.31 0.16
C LYS A 101 -8.79 7.25 1.26
N PHE A 102 -9.28 7.67 2.41
CA PHE A 102 -9.72 6.76 3.47
C PHE A 102 -11.20 6.42 3.33
N SER A 103 -11.58 5.23 3.79
CA SER A 103 -12.96 4.85 4.04
C SER A 103 -13.06 3.94 5.27
N GLY A 104 -14.28 3.71 5.75
CA GLY A 104 -14.54 2.94 6.96
C GLY A 104 -14.48 3.77 8.25
N PRO A 105 -14.45 3.13 9.41
CA PRO A 105 -14.72 3.76 10.70
C PRO A 105 -13.72 4.86 11.10
N ALA A 106 -12.45 4.74 10.73
CA ALA A 106 -11.43 5.74 11.08
C ALA A 106 -11.25 6.85 10.05
N ALA A 107 -11.95 6.83 8.90
CA ALA A 107 -11.72 7.74 7.78
C ALA A 107 -11.82 9.24 8.13
N LYS A 108 -12.57 9.59 9.18
CA LYS A 108 -12.75 10.97 9.65
C LYS A 108 -11.97 11.27 10.94
N SER A 109 -11.06 10.40 11.35
CA SER A 109 -10.28 10.59 12.58
C SER A 109 -9.36 11.81 12.45
N ALA A 110 -9.30 12.63 13.50
CA ALA A 110 -8.34 13.72 13.60
C ALA A 110 -6.89 13.23 13.54
N LEU A 111 -6.63 11.99 13.92
CA LEU A 111 -5.31 11.36 13.85
C LEU A 111 -4.83 11.07 12.41
N LEU A 112 -5.69 11.25 11.41
CA LEU A 112 -5.36 11.12 9.99
C LEU A 112 -5.19 12.47 9.29
N VAL A 113 -5.37 13.58 10.02
CA VAL A 113 -5.25 14.95 9.49
C VAL A 113 -3.83 15.47 9.74
N ASN A 114 -3.23 16.13 8.73
CA ASN A 114 -1.98 16.86 8.89
C ASN A 114 -2.08 18.25 8.23
N ILE A 115 -0.98 18.99 8.16
CA ILE A 115 -0.95 20.35 7.58
C ILE A 115 -1.40 20.39 6.11
N ALA A 116 -1.25 19.29 5.36
CA ALA A 116 -1.72 19.16 3.99
C ALA A 116 -3.22 18.77 3.88
N GLY A 117 -3.94 18.73 5.03
CA GLY A 117 -5.37 18.40 5.07
C GLY A 117 -5.66 16.90 5.20
N ASN A 118 -6.83 16.47 4.74
CA ASN A 118 -7.37 15.13 4.96
C ASN A 118 -7.08 14.15 3.82
N GLU A 119 -6.61 14.62 2.68
CA GLU A 119 -6.31 13.75 1.53
C GLU A 119 -4.95 13.09 1.74
N PRO A 120 -4.92 11.76 1.98
CA PRO A 120 -3.65 11.07 2.12
C PRO A 120 -2.98 10.87 0.77
N LEU A 121 -1.67 10.72 0.80
CA LEU A 121 -0.88 10.20 -0.30
C LEU A 121 -0.40 8.78 0.07
N GLY A 122 -0.15 7.99 -0.89
CA GLY A 122 0.36 6.64 -0.66
C GLY A 122 0.27 5.84 -1.93
N THR A 123 0.86 4.70 -1.97
CA THR A 123 1.10 3.69 -0.95
C THR A 123 2.60 3.36 -0.88
N LEU A 124 3.04 2.63 0.11
CA LEU A 124 4.42 2.19 0.25
C LEU A 124 4.52 0.82 0.94
N ASN A 125 5.66 0.17 0.78
CA ASN A 125 5.99 -1.15 1.32
C ASN A 125 4.84 -2.14 1.11
N ASN A 126 4.46 -2.28 -0.15
CA ASN A 126 3.34 -3.10 -0.58
C ASN A 126 3.84 -4.55 -0.74
N CYS A 127 3.64 -5.35 0.31
CA CYS A 127 4.03 -6.75 0.38
C CYS A 127 3.03 -7.64 -0.38
N ALA A 128 2.46 -8.66 0.23
CA ALA A 128 1.50 -9.53 -0.42
C ALA A 128 0.17 -8.80 -0.75
N ASN A 129 -0.75 -9.52 -1.32
CA ASN A 129 -1.99 -8.97 -1.84
C ASN A 129 -3.21 -9.81 -1.46
N GLY A 130 -4.36 -9.31 -1.83
CA GLY A 130 -5.61 -10.02 -1.97
C GLY A 130 -6.37 -9.54 -3.19
N TYR A 131 -7.52 -10.13 -3.44
CA TYR A 131 -8.44 -9.68 -4.47
C TYR A 131 -9.89 -9.90 -4.03
N THR A 132 -10.79 -9.13 -4.60
CA THR A 132 -12.19 -9.17 -4.22
C THR A 132 -13.04 -9.86 -5.27
N PRO A 133 -14.19 -10.47 -4.89
CA PRO A 133 -15.12 -11.06 -5.84
C PRO A 133 -15.86 -10.02 -6.71
N TRP A 134 -15.69 -8.73 -6.43
CA TRP A 134 -16.18 -7.63 -7.29
C TRP A 134 -15.09 -7.01 -8.17
N GLY A 135 -13.92 -7.68 -8.28
CA GLY A 135 -12.90 -7.36 -9.28
C GLY A 135 -11.90 -6.27 -8.90
N THR A 136 -11.69 -6.02 -7.61
CA THR A 136 -10.66 -5.07 -7.15
C THR A 136 -9.46 -5.80 -6.53
N TYR A 137 -8.31 -5.14 -6.61
CA TYR A 137 -7.04 -5.57 -6.03
C TYR A 137 -6.87 -4.98 -4.63
N LEU A 138 -6.36 -5.78 -3.71
CA LEU A 138 -5.99 -5.36 -2.36
C LEU A 138 -4.48 -5.43 -2.23
N THR A 139 -3.82 -4.32 -1.95
CA THR A 139 -2.40 -4.27 -1.64
C THR A 139 -2.20 -3.94 -0.17
N CYS A 140 -1.17 -4.50 0.43
CA CYS A 140 -0.95 -4.51 1.87
C CYS A 140 0.26 -3.67 2.24
N GLU A 141 0.07 -2.60 3.01
CA GLU A 141 1.15 -1.77 3.53
C GLU A 141 1.73 -2.45 4.78
N GLU A 142 2.96 -2.94 4.69
CA GLU A 142 3.61 -3.73 5.76
C GLU A 142 4.58 -2.88 6.59
N ASN A 143 5.83 -2.85 6.26
CA ASN A 143 6.92 -2.25 7.05
C ASN A 143 7.02 -0.72 6.91
N PHE A 144 5.88 -0.03 6.94
CA PHE A 144 5.78 1.43 6.76
C PHE A 144 6.61 2.23 7.76
N ASN A 145 6.87 1.69 8.95
CA ASN A 145 7.63 2.33 10.02
C ASN A 145 9.06 2.67 9.61
N GLY A 146 9.68 1.85 8.75
CA GLY A 146 11.06 1.98 8.34
C GLY A 146 11.37 3.17 7.42
N TYR A 147 10.36 3.82 6.87
CA TYR A 147 10.50 4.98 5.97
C TYR A 147 10.48 6.31 6.70
N PHE A 148 10.09 6.30 7.97
CA PHE A 148 10.08 7.47 8.85
C PHE A 148 11.36 7.56 9.66
N GLY A 149 11.79 8.77 9.97
CA GLY A 149 12.94 9.06 10.82
C GLY A 149 12.80 10.41 11.49
N SER A 150 13.86 10.95 12.05
CA SER A 150 13.84 12.28 12.65
C SER A 150 15.15 13.04 12.40
N THR A 151 15.02 14.30 11.99
CA THR A 151 16.16 15.23 11.89
C THR A 151 16.52 15.86 13.22
N ASN A 152 15.64 15.76 14.26
CA ASN A 152 15.91 16.22 15.60
C ASN A 152 16.64 15.13 16.41
N PRO A 153 17.90 15.35 16.83
CA PRO A 153 18.68 14.33 17.55
C PRO A 153 18.11 14.03 18.96
N SER A 154 17.25 14.92 19.49
CA SER A 154 16.61 14.74 20.79
C SER A 154 15.22 14.09 20.69
N TRP A 155 14.74 13.79 19.47
CA TRP A 155 13.45 13.14 19.29
C TRP A 155 13.48 11.70 19.82
N THR A 156 12.42 11.30 20.46
CA THR A 156 12.21 9.91 20.90
C THR A 156 10.81 9.45 20.51
N PRO A 157 10.64 8.20 20.07
CA PRO A 157 9.33 7.68 19.71
C PRO A 157 8.39 7.58 20.91
N THR A 158 7.10 7.79 20.69
CA THR A 158 6.03 7.51 21.67
C THR A 158 5.95 6.00 21.95
N ALA A 159 5.11 5.59 22.91
CA ALA A 159 4.89 4.18 23.20
C ALA A 159 4.32 3.43 21.98
N GLU A 160 3.36 4.05 21.29
CA GLU A 160 2.73 3.51 20.08
C GLU A 160 3.73 3.42 18.93
N GLU A 161 4.57 4.42 18.74
CA GLU A 161 5.60 4.41 17.70
C GLU A 161 6.66 3.33 17.97
N ARG A 162 7.07 3.16 19.23
CA ARG A 162 7.97 2.05 19.61
C ARG A 162 7.35 0.69 19.33
N ARG A 163 6.04 0.56 19.60
CA ARG A 163 5.29 -0.66 19.31
C ARG A 163 5.39 -1.04 17.82
N TYR A 164 5.35 -0.05 16.91
CA TYR A 164 5.54 -0.25 15.47
C TYR A 164 7.00 -0.27 15.02
N GLY A 165 7.97 -0.22 15.92
CA GLY A 165 9.40 -0.23 15.58
C GLY A 165 9.89 1.06 14.91
N VAL A 166 9.23 2.20 15.15
CA VAL A 166 9.67 3.50 14.61
C VAL A 166 10.94 3.94 15.34
N SER A 167 11.95 4.35 14.58
CA SER A 167 13.23 4.83 15.10
C SER A 167 13.68 6.12 14.43
N ALA A 168 14.65 6.82 15.03
CA ALA A 168 15.17 8.08 14.47
C ALA A 168 15.77 7.92 13.06
N ASN A 169 16.32 6.75 12.74
CA ASN A 169 16.99 6.50 11.45
C ASN A 169 16.14 5.67 10.48
N GLY A 170 14.97 5.17 10.91
CA GLY A 170 14.16 4.24 10.12
C GLY A 170 15.01 3.03 9.68
N PHE A 171 14.83 2.60 8.44
CA PHE A 171 15.64 1.56 7.79
C PHE A 171 16.78 2.11 6.91
N GLY A 172 17.14 3.39 7.11
CA GLY A 172 18.25 4.00 6.37
C GLY A 172 17.90 4.56 5.00
N TYR A 173 16.62 4.72 4.68
CA TYR A 173 16.19 5.38 3.44
C TYR A 173 16.47 6.88 3.42
N ASP A 174 16.62 7.50 4.58
CA ASP A 174 16.92 8.93 4.77
C ASP A 174 15.91 9.90 4.14
N TRP A 175 14.69 9.45 3.86
CA TRP A 175 13.64 10.31 3.29
C TRP A 175 13.30 11.50 4.19
N HIS A 176 13.33 11.28 5.50
CA HIS A 176 13.04 12.31 6.51
C HIS A 176 13.99 13.52 6.46
N LYS A 177 15.19 13.35 5.88
CA LYS A 177 16.17 14.44 5.78
C LYS A 177 15.78 15.47 4.71
N TYR A 178 14.96 15.09 3.73
CA TYR A 178 14.62 15.92 2.57
C TYR A 178 13.11 16.09 2.36
N ASP A 179 12.28 15.18 2.89
CA ASP A 179 10.82 15.25 2.80
C ASP A 179 10.22 15.32 4.20
N ALA A 180 9.69 16.50 4.56
CA ALA A 180 9.12 16.78 5.88
C ALA A 180 7.96 15.83 6.27
N ARG A 181 7.30 15.21 5.30
CA ARG A 181 6.26 14.20 5.56
C ARG A 181 6.78 13.00 6.36
N PHE A 182 8.03 12.63 6.14
CA PHE A 182 8.67 11.46 6.76
C PHE A 182 9.51 11.81 7.99
N ASP A 183 9.60 13.10 8.35
CA ASP A 183 10.32 13.56 9.54
C ASP A 183 9.37 13.64 10.75
N ARG A 184 9.57 12.75 11.70
CA ARG A 184 8.77 12.66 12.94
C ARG A 184 8.89 13.88 13.85
N SER A 185 9.94 14.70 13.67
CA SER A 185 10.11 15.95 14.42
C SER A 185 9.35 17.14 13.83
N GLN A 186 8.68 16.98 12.69
CA GLN A 186 7.91 18.04 12.06
C GLN A 186 6.47 18.11 12.59
N PRO A 187 6.09 19.14 13.40
CA PRO A 187 4.78 19.19 14.04
C PRO A 187 3.60 19.13 13.06
N GLY A 188 3.75 19.73 11.87
CA GLY A 188 2.72 19.74 10.83
C GLY A 188 2.42 18.36 10.24
N TYR A 189 3.33 17.39 10.38
CA TYR A 189 3.23 16.04 9.85
C TYR A 189 3.22 14.95 10.93
N ALA A 190 2.93 15.32 12.18
CA ALA A 190 2.89 14.37 13.31
C ALA A 190 1.96 13.16 13.03
N ASN A 191 0.89 13.35 12.27
CA ASN A 191 -0.07 12.30 11.90
C ASN A 191 0.24 11.61 10.56
N GLU A 192 1.30 11.98 9.85
CA GLU A 192 1.58 11.37 8.55
C GLU A 192 1.82 9.86 8.64
N ILE A 193 2.52 9.40 9.67
CA ILE A 193 2.77 7.98 9.88
C ILE A 193 1.47 7.17 10.07
N ASN A 194 0.42 7.78 10.62
CA ASN A 194 -0.87 7.13 10.83
C ASN A 194 -1.61 6.88 9.50
N ARG A 195 -1.17 7.49 8.41
CA ARG A 195 -1.74 7.35 7.08
C ARG A 195 -1.26 6.08 6.35
N PHE A 196 -0.33 5.33 6.96
CA PHE A 196 0.23 4.08 6.42
C PHE A 196 0.00 2.90 7.37
N GLY A 197 0.17 1.68 6.86
CA GLY A 197 -0.14 0.44 7.57
C GLY A 197 -1.59 -0.01 7.34
N TRP A 198 -2.13 0.22 6.15
CA TRP A 198 -3.50 -0.10 5.75
C TRP A 198 -3.54 -1.07 4.57
N VAL A 199 -4.62 -1.82 4.44
CA VAL A 199 -4.96 -2.46 3.17
C VAL A 199 -5.54 -1.41 2.24
N VAL A 200 -5.01 -1.34 1.01
CA VAL A 200 -5.40 -0.36 -0.01
C VAL A 200 -6.10 -1.08 -1.15
N GLU A 201 -7.36 -0.73 -1.40
CA GLU A 201 -8.15 -1.28 -2.51
C GLU A 201 -7.99 -0.44 -3.77
N ILE A 202 -7.74 -1.12 -4.88
CA ILE A 202 -7.50 -0.53 -6.20
C ILE A 202 -8.43 -1.19 -7.21
N ASP A 203 -9.20 -0.40 -7.97
CA ASP A 203 -9.97 -0.87 -9.11
C ASP A 203 -9.07 -0.89 -10.34
N PRO A 204 -8.65 -2.07 -10.85
CA PRO A 204 -7.73 -2.15 -11.99
C PRO A 204 -8.36 -1.63 -13.29
N GLU A 205 -9.66 -1.73 -13.43
CA GLU A 205 -10.39 -1.36 -14.64
C GLU A 205 -10.70 0.15 -14.72
N ASN A 206 -10.74 0.84 -13.58
CA ASN A 206 -11.09 2.27 -13.53
C ASN A 206 -9.89 3.16 -13.18
N PRO A 207 -9.18 3.72 -14.18
CA PRO A 207 -8.01 4.56 -13.95
C PRO A 207 -8.33 5.91 -13.27
N LYS A 208 -9.60 6.31 -13.21
CA LYS A 208 -10.04 7.54 -12.54
C LYS A 208 -10.41 7.33 -11.06
N ALA A 209 -10.59 6.08 -10.63
CA ALA A 209 -10.86 5.78 -9.25
C ALA A 209 -9.62 5.99 -8.39
N LYS A 210 -9.71 6.84 -7.36
CA LYS A 210 -8.66 6.95 -6.35
C LYS A 210 -8.57 5.64 -5.56
N PRO A 211 -7.37 5.12 -5.28
CA PRO A 211 -7.19 4.01 -4.35
C PRO A 211 -7.76 4.33 -2.97
N VAL A 212 -8.22 3.31 -2.27
CA VAL A 212 -8.95 3.47 -1.00
C VAL A 212 -8.26 2.69 0.12
N LYS A 213 -7.79 3.39 1.15
CA LYS A 213 -7.31 2.79 2.40
C LYS A 213 -8.51 2.36 3.25
N ARG A 214 -8.66 1.04 3.47
CA ARG A 214 -9.83 0.43 4.10
C ARG A 214 -9.64 0.31 5.61
N THR A 215 -10.06 1.33 6.36
CA THR A 215 -9.77 1.42 7.80
C THR A 215 -10.49 0.38 8.67
N ALA A 216 -11.57 -0.24 8.19
CA ALA A 216 -12.23 -1.33 8.92
C ALA A 216 -11.40 -2.63 9.00
N LEU A 217 -10.38 -2.77 8.14
CA LEU A 217 -9.47 -3.91 8.17
C LEU A 217 -8.36 -3.77 9.23
N GLY A 218 -8.34 -2.67 9.97
CA GLY A 218 -7.33 -2.39 11.00
C GLY A 218 -6.07 -1.75 10.43
N ARG A 219 -5.23 -1.22 11.33
CA ARG A 219 -3.92 -0.66 11.03
C ARG A 219 -2.87 -1.52 11.70
N VAL A 220 -2.12 -2.27 10.90
CA VAL A 220 -1.06 -3.19 11.33
C VAL A 220 0.02 -3.24 10.22
N LYS A 221 1.08 -4.00 10.40
CA LYS A 221 2.03 -4.33 9.33
C LYS A 221 1.41 -5.44 8.48
N HIS A 222 0.57 -5.05 7.54
CA HIS A 222 -0.18 -6.01 6.72
C HIS A 222 0.73 -6.79 5.79
N GLU A 223 1.01 -8.05 6.12
CA GLU A 223 1.69 -9.00 5.22
C GLU A 223 0.81 -9.31 4.01
N GLY A 224 -0.44 -9.73 4.24
CA GLY A 224 -1.38 -10.10 3.19
C GLY A 224 -2.84 -9.85 3.58
N ALA A 225 -3.76 -10.01 2.62
CA ALA A 225 -5.21 -9.83 2.82
C ALA A 225 -6.00 -10.86 2.02
N GLU A 226 -5.95 -12.12 2.44
CA GLU A 226 -6.68 -13.20 1.76
C GLU A 226 -8.17 -13.09 2.03
N LEU A 227 -8.96 -12.97 0.96
CA LEU A 227 -10.41 -12.79 1.01
C LEU A 227 -11.15 -14.04 0.53
N VAL A 228 -12.09 -14.51 1.35
CA VAL A 228 -13.01 -15.60 1.01
C VAL A 228 -14.45 -15.17 1.19
N VAL A 229 -15.36 -15.81 0.44
CA VAL A 229 -16.81 -15.65 0.63
C VAL A 229 -17.33 -16.73 1.56
N GLY A 230 -17.73 -16.30 2.74
CA GLY A 230 -18.27 -17.17 3.78
C GLY A 230 -19.80 -17.29 3.76
N LYS A 231 -20.35 -17.78 4.88
CA LYS A 231 -21.78 -17.99 5.07
C LYS A 231 -22.56 -16.68 4.84
N ASN A 232 -23.74 -16.78 4.22
CA ASN A 232 -24.64 -15.67 3.88
C ASN A 232 -23.99 -14.63 2.95
N ASN A 233 -23.08 -15.04 2.07
CA ASN A 233 -22.33 -14.17 1.17
C ASN A 233 -21.58 -13.03 1.89
N ARG A 234 -21.21 -13.20 3.15
CA ARG A 234 -20.34 -12.26 3.85
C ARG A 234 -18.90 -12.49 3.40
N VAL A 235 -18.17 -11.43 3.14
CA VAL A 235 -16.74 -11.56 2.90
C VAL A 235 -15.99 -11.65 4.21
N VAL A 236 -14.98 -12.50 4.21
CA VAL A 236 -14.06 -12.69 5.33
C VAL A 236 -12.66 -12.41 4.81
N VAL A 237 -11.92 -11.53 5.48
CA VAL A 237 -10.53 -11.22 5.12
C VAL A 237 -9.63 -11.69 6.26
N TYR A 238 -8.67 -12.56 5.93
CA TYR A 238 -7.62 -13.00 6.84
C TYR A 238 -6.36 -12.21 6.58
N MET A 239 -5.72 -11.72 7.63
CA MET A 239 -4.54 -10.84 7.57
C MET A 239 -3.55 -11.22 8.65
N GLY A 240 -2.26 -11.26 8.31
CA GLY A 240 -1.16 -11.35 9.26
C GLY A 240 -0.62 -9.96 9.59
N ASP A 241 -0.24 -9.74 10.84
CA ASP A 241 0.62 -8.64 11.25
C ASP A 241 2.05 -9.18 11.31
N ASP A 242 2.93 -8.72 10.41
CA ASP A 242 4.33 -9.17 10.38
C ASP A 242 5.19 -8.45 11.44
N GLU A 243 4.68 -8.41 12.65
CA GLU A 243 5.43 -8.00 13.83
C GLU A 243 5.58 -9.20 14.78
N ARG A 244 6.75 -9.35 15.37
CA ARG A 244 6.99 -10.44 16.32
C ARG A 244 6.04 -10.41 17.49
N PHE A 245 5.41 -11.55 17.77
CA PHE A 245 4.45 -11.76 18.87
C PHE A 245 3.12 -11.05 18.68
N ASP A 246 2.81 -10.62 17.44
CA ASP A 246 1.52 -10.07 17.08
C ASP A 246 0.53 -11.10 16.55
N TYR A 247 -0.62 -10.64 16.08
CA TYR A 247 -1.79 -11.48 15.88
C TYR A 247 -2.05 -11.79 14.41
N ILE A 248 -2.78 -12.87 14.18
CA ILE A 248 -3.54 -13.09 12.96
C ILE A 248 -4.90 -12.42 13.14
N TYR A 249 -5.32 -11.64 12.16
CA TYR A 249 -6.59 -10.93 12.18
C TYR A 249 -7.58 -11.52 11.20
N LYS A 250 -8.85 -11.42 11.54
CA LYS A 250 -9.98 -11.81 10.69
C LYS A 250 -11.02 -10.71 10.68
N PHE A 251 -11.27 -10.13 9.51
CA PHE A 251 -12.40 -9.23 9.32
C PHE A 251 -13.58 -9.99 8.72
N VAL A 252 -14.81 -9.67 9.17
CA VAL A 252 -16.05 -10.23 8.62
C VAL A 252 -16.98 -9.09 8.28
N SER A 253 -17.40 -8.95 7.01
CA SER A 253 -18.30 -7.88 6.57
C SER A 253 -19.65 -7.91 7.28
N ALA A 254 -20.27 -6.74 7.45
CA ALA A 254 -21.58 -6.60 8.12
C ALA A 254 -22.72 -7.32 7.38
N GLY A 255 -22.64 -7.43 6.05
CA GLY A 255 -23.72 -7.99 5.23
C GLY A 255 -23.25 -8.78 4.03
N ASP A 256 -24.23 -9.21 3.24
CA ASP A 256 -24.04 -9.84 1.94
C ASP A 256 -23.32 -8.86 0.99
N TRP A 257 -22.15 -9.24 0.49
CA TRP A 257 -21.32 -8.38 -0.33
C TRP A 257 -21.99 -7.94 -1.63
N LYS A 258 -22.80 -8.82 -2.25
CA LYS A 258 -23.52 -8.49 -3.50
C LYS A 258 -24.53 -7.39 -3.27
N LYS A 259 -25.28 -7.47 -2.15
CA LYS A 259 -26.25 -6.46 -1.78
C LYS A 259 -25.58 -5.13 -1.41
N MET A 260 -24.46 -5.19 -0.68
CA MET A 260 -23.71 -3.99 -0.32
C MET A 260 -23.16 -3.28 -1.57
N VAL A 261 -22.50 -3.99 -2.47
CA VAL A 261 -21.98 -3.43 -3.73
C VAL A 261 -23.10 -2.85 -4.60
N ALA A 262 -24.22 -3.57 -4.74
CA ALA A 262 -25.39 -3.09 -5.49
C ALA A 262 -25.99 -1.80 -4.89
N ALA A 263 -25.85 -1.60 -3.58
CA ALA A 263 -26.25 -0.39 -2.88
C ALA A 263 -25.17 0.73 -2.88
N GLY A 264 -24.07 0.56 -3.62
CA GLY A 264 -22.96 1.53 -3.68
C GLY A 264 -22.10 1.58 -2.41
N LYS A 265 -22.20 0.55 -1.56
CA LYS A 265 -21.40 0.42 -0.33
C LYS A 265 -20.29 -0.59 -0.51
N SER A 266 -19.14 -0.33 0.12
CA SER A 266 -18.08 -1.33 0.15
C SER A 266 -18.28 -2.33 1.29
N PRO A 267 -18.19 -3.64 1.00
CA PRO A 267 -18.18 -4.67 2.05
C PRO A 267 -16.97 -4.58 3.01
N LEU A 268 -15.94 -3.82 2.64
CA LEU A 268 -14.72 -3.63 3.43
C LEU A 268 -14.78 -2.38 4.33
N ASP A 269 -15.92 -1.67 4.40
CA ASP A 269 -16.07 -0.48 5.24
C ASP A 269 -16.85 -0.74 6.54
N GLU A 270 -17.70 -1.76 6.55
CA GLU A 270 -18.58 -2.08 7.68
C GLU A 270 -18.45 -3.57 8.03
N GLY A 271 -18.06 -3.89 9.25
CA GLY A 271 -17.89 -5.27 9.72
C GLY A 271 -17.27 -5.36 11.10
N THR A 272 -16.83 -6.55 11.45
CA THR A 272 -16.14 -6.82 12.72
C THR A 272 -14.75 -7.36 12.47
N LEU A 273 -13.76 -6.73 13.08
CA LEU A 273 -12.37 -7.18 13.09
C LEU A 273 -12.13 -8.00 14.36
N TYR A 274 -11.55 -9.18 14.19
CA TYR A 274 -11.20 -10.10 15.25
C TYR A 274 -9.68 -10.31 15.26
N ALA A 275 -9.10 -10.44 16.44
CA ALA A 275 -7.76 -10.97 16.63
C ALA A 275 -7.87 -12.46 17.04
N ALA A 276 -7.03 -13.32 16.46
CA ALA A 276 -7.00 -14.73 16.81
C ALA A 276 -6.42 -14.90 18.23
N ARG A 277 -7.03 -15.80 18.99
CA ARG A 277 -6.50 -16.30 20.24
C ARG A 277 -6.32 -17.81 20.10
N PHE A 278 -5.14 -18.30 20.45
CA PHE A 278 -4.84 -19.71 20.50
C PHE A 278 -4.82 -20.14 21.96
N ASN A 279 -5.61 -21.15 22.31
CA ASN A 279 -5.67 -21.70 23.66
C ASN A 279 -4.80 -22.95 23.77
N ASP A 280 -4.39 -23.29 24.99
CA ASP A 280 -3.53 -24.44 25.26
C ASP A 280 -4.15 -25.80 24.87
N ASP A 281 -5.48 -25.86 24.76
CA ASP A 281 -6.24 -27.03 24.30
C ASP A 281 -6.35 -27.14 22.75
N GLY A 282 -5.70 -26.25 22.02
CA GLY A 282 -5.70 -26.22 20.56
C GLY A 282 -6.94 -25.55 19.92
N THR A 283 -7.75 -24.87 20.71
CA THR A 283 -8.92 -24.11 20.22
C THR A 283 -8.62 -22.61 20.12
#